data_d4f8aa96bedafd9716e99fc9e6b8785e
#
_entry.id   d4f8aa96bedafd9716e99fc9e6b8785e
#
_cell.length_a   1.000
_cell.length_b   1.000
_cell.length_c   1.000
_cell.angle_alpha   90.00
_cell.angle_beta   90.00
_cell.angle_gamma   90.00
#
_symmetry.space_group_name_H-M   'P 1'
#
loop_
_entity.id
_entity.type
_entity.pdbx_description
1 polymer ?
#
loop_
_entity_poly.entity_id
_entity_poly.type
_entity_poly.pdbx_seq_one_letter_code
_entity_poly.pdbx_strand_id
1 'polypeptide(L)'
;MSGSTTTTTGGAGSSTPAPEETAPERRGGGSGFMAGPAGRNLGLVVALAILCIVGVATAGDRFADIDNVLTILRLAAVIGVVSVGMTFVIIGGGIDLSVGALVALSSVWATTLATQQMAEDVHWIVMVLTAIVVGSVAGLVNGLVIAYGRLAAFIATLAMLAAARGLAEIIANRRTQVVRNEAFLSFFSGDVLGIPTLVIIFALVAVAGWVLLNRTTFGRRTFAVGGNAEAARLAGIRVQRHTVKLYVLSGLTCGIAAVMIMARTTTGSSTHGTLYELDAIAAVVIGGTLLIGGRGTIVGTVLGVLIFTTLGNVFTLNNLSSSAQAVARGVIIVAAVLLQQRLATGGFAFRRPGGGAPAAGRAVVQGSPAGAVSGGTGADGGPGGARPGASADRPGA
;
A
#
# COMPACT_ATOMS: atom_id res chain seq x y z
N MET A 1 18.63 95.67 -12.78
CA MET A 1 17.34 95.05 -13.03
C MET A 1 17.36 93.65 -12.44
N SER A 2 16.65 93.49 -11.37
CA SER A 2 16.08 92.34 -10.68
C SER A 2 16.74 90.99 -10.85
N GLY A 3 17.49 90.60 -9.81
CA GLY A 3 17.86 89.25 -9.51
C GLY A 3 16.98 88.67 -8.39
N SER A 4 16.49 87.52 -8.56
CA SER A 4 15.74 86.80 -7.54
C SER A 4 16.60 85.60 -7.03
N THR A 5 16.95 85.65 -5.77
CA THR A 5 17.68 84.66 -5.02
C THR A 5 16.68 83.62 -4.51
N THR A 6 16.85 82.37 -4.90
CA THR A 6 16.07 81.25 -4.34
C THR A 6 16.99 80.37 -3.50
N THR A 7 16.73 80.37 -2.21
CA THR A 7 17.39 79.54 -1.18
C THR A 7 16.85 78.15 -1.23
N THR A 8 17.70 77.15 -1.47
CA THR A 8 17.38 75.75 -1.37
C THR A 8 17.81 75.22 0.00
N THR A 9 16.85 74.83 0.82
CA THR A 9 17.03 74.14 2.09
C THR A 9 17.28 72.63 1.81
N GLY A 10 18.43 72.15 2.23
CA GLY A 10 18.81 70.78 2.16
C GLY A 10 18.02 69.93 3.16
N GLY A 11 17.26 68.98 2.67
CA GLY A 11 16.66 67.91 3.47
C GLY A 11 17.62 66.72 3.65
N ALA A 12 18.04 66.52 4.88
CA ALA A 12 18.82 65.31 5.24
C ALA A 12 17.95 64.08 5.13
N GLY A 13 18.16 63.23 4.11
CA GLY A 13 17.57 61.93 3.97
C GLY A 13 18.25 60.94 4.90
N SER A 14 17.54 60.46 5.91
CA SER A 14 17.95 59.33 6.74
C SER A 14 17.82 58.06 5.90
N SER A 15 18.94 57.51 5.45
CA SER A 15 19.01 56.17 4.85
C SER A 15 18.88 55.12 5.94
N THR A 16 17.72 54.48 6.03
CA THR A 16 17.52 53.27 6.80
C THR A 16 18.30 52.14 6.11
N PRO A 17 19.20 51.43 6.80
CA PRO A 17 19.90 50.29 6.21
C PRO A 17 18.88 49.16 5.91
N ALA A 18 18.95 48.60 4.70
CA ALA A 18 18.20 47.43 4.30
C ALA A 18 18.53 46.25 5.21
N PRO A 19 17.55 45.35 5.52
CA PRO A 19 17.84 44.14 6.30
C PRO A 19 18.85 43.30 5.54
N GLU A 20 19.95 43.00 6.19
CA GLU A 20 20.99 42.08 5.74
C GLU A 20 20.34 40.70 5.57
N GLU A 21 20.20 40.28 4.32
CA GLU A 21 19.69 38.95 3.92
C GLU A 21 20.73 37.92 4.34
N THR A 22 20.54 37.36 5.54
CA THR A 22 21.36 36.25 6.03
C THR A 22 21.21 35.06 5.09
N ALA A 23 22.26 34.79 4.31
CA ALA A 23 22.35 33.62 3.47
C ALA A 23 22.05 32.35 4.30
N PRO A 24 21.29 31.37 3.77
CA PRO A 24 20.97 30.16 4.50
C PRO A 24 22.28 29.39 4.77
N GLU A 25 22.59 29.21 6.06
CA GLU A 25 23.67 28.33 6.50
C GLU A 25 23.54 26.97 5.81
N ARG A 26 24.49 26.61 5.01
CA ARG A 26 24.70 25.25 4.47
C ARG A 26 24.91 24.31 5.65
N ARG A 27 23.84 23.72 6.17
CA ARG A 27 23.93 22.62 7.15
C ARG A 27 24.71 21.48 6.54
N GLY A 28 25.77 21.14 7.25
CA GLY A 28 26.83 20.20 6.90
C GLY A 28 26.32 18.86 6.31
N GLY A 29 26.96 18.50 5.20
CA GLY A 29 26.82 17.21 4.56
C GLY A 29 27.47 16.10 5.41
N GLY A 30 26.62 15.27 6.02
CA GLY A 30 27.09 14.07 6.72
C GLY A 30 26.05 12.93 6.79
N SER A 31 24.76 13.21 6.56
CA SER A 31 23.72 12.19 6.68
C SER A 31 22.95 11.89 5.36
N GLY A 32 23.34 12.49 4.24
CA GLY A 32 22.59 12.44 2.99
C GLY A 32 22.58 11.08 2.27
N PHE A 33 23.62 10.26 2.44
CA PHE A 33 23.72 8.99 1.72
C PHE A 33 22.78 7.91 2.30
N MET A 34 22.64 7.83 3.62
CA MET A 34 21.74 6.86 4.30
C MET A 34 20.25 7.20 4.12
N ALA A 35 19.91 8.46 3.92
CA ALA A 35 18.52 8.92 3.74
C ALA A 35 18.02 8.76 2.29
N GLY A 36 18.91 8.50 1.33
CA GLY A 36 18.57 8.30 -0.09
C GLY A 36 18.02 6.90 -0.40
N PRO A 37 17.41 6.71 -1.59
CA PRO A 37 16.91 5.40 -2.03
C PRO A 37 18.00 4.31 -2.03
N ALA A 38 19.22 4.67 -2.38
CA ALA A 38 20.37 3.75 -2.40
C ALA A 38 20.77 3.28 -1.00
N GLY A 39 20.83 4.18 -0.02
CA GLY A 39 21.16 3.82 1.37
C GLY A 39 20.09 2.94 2.02
N ARG A 40 18.83 3.18 1.70
CA ARG A 40 17.71 2.34 2.19
C ARG A 40 17.76 0.92 1.62
N ASN A 41 18.02 0.77 0.32
CA ASN A 41 18.16 -0.54 -0.30
C ASN A 41 19.37 -1.29 0.27
N LEU A 42 20.49 -0.59 0.56
CA LEU A 42 21.64 -1.18 1.24
C LEU A 42 21.27 -1.71 2.63
N GLY A 43 20.48 -0.97 3.40
CA GLY A 43 19.96 -1.42 4.70
C GLY A 43 19.15 -2.72 4.61
N LEU A 44 18.30 -2.86 3.57
CA LEU A 44 17.54 -4.10 3.32
C LEU A 44 18.45 -5.27 2.92
N VAL A 45 19.46 -5.02 2.10
CA VAL A 45 20.46 -6.05 1.74
C VAL A 45 21.23 -6.52 2.97
N VAL A 46 21.65 -5.60 3.83
CA VAL A 46 22.32 -5.94 5.10
C VAL A 46 21.39 -6.74 6.01
N ALA A 47 20.11 -6.35 6.13
CA ALA A 47 19.12 -7.10 6.91
C ALA A 47 18.92 -8.53 6.37
N LEU A 48 18.85 -8.70 5.05
CA LEU A 48 18.75 -10.01 4.41
C LEU A 48 20.03 -10.84 4.68
N ALA A 49 21.21 -10.24 4.56
CA ALA A 49 22.49 -10.91 4.84
C ALA A 49 22.57 -11.38 6.31
N ILE A 50 22.20 -10.52 7.26
CA ILE A 50 22.13 -10.89 8.69
C ILE A 50 21.16 -12.07 8.89
N LEU A 51 19.99 -12.04 8.26
CA LEU A 51 19.02 -13.12 8.35
C LEU A 51 19.55 -14.44 7.78
N CYS A 52 20.29 -14.39 6.66
CA CYS A 52 20.97 -15.57 6.11
C CYS A 52 22.05 -16.11 7.08
N ILE A 53 22.84 -15.23 7.71
CA ILE A 53 23.82 -15.63 8.72
C ILE A 53 23.11 -16.32 9.90
N VAL A 54 22.02 -15.76 10.40
CA VAL A 54 21.21 -16.37 11.46
C VAL A 54 20.67 -17.74 11.01
N GLY A 55 20.19 -17.85 9.77
CA GLY A 55 19.72 -19.11 9.19
C GLY A 55 20.81 -20.19 9.19
N VAL A 56 22.01 -19.86 8.73
CA VAL A 56 23.17 -20.77 8.76
C VAL A 56 23.56 -21.13 10.20
N ALA A 57 23.61 -20.14 11.10
CA ALA A 57 24.01 -20.35 12.48
C ALA A 57 23.03 -21.26 13.27
N THR A 58 21.74 -21.20 12.94
CA THR A 58 20.68 -21.93 13.68
C THR A 58 20.27 -23.25 13.04
N ALA A 59 20.35 -23.38 11.70
CA ALA A 59 19.92 -24.56 10.96
C ALA A 59 21.07 -25.28 10.21
N GLY A 60 22.29 -24.68 10.20
CA GLY A 60 23.48 -25.28 9.60
C GLY A 60 23.34 -25.57 8.11
N ASP A 61 23.85 -26.73 7.70
CA ASP A 61 23.83 -27.18 6.28
C ASP A 61 22.42 -27.23 5.68
N ARG A 62 21.39 -27.50 6.47
CA ARG A 62 20.01 -27.51 6.01
C ARG A 62 19.55 -26.16 5.46
N PHE A 63 20.06 -25.06 6.02
CA PHE A 63 19.77 -23.72 5.50
C PHE A 63 20.62 -23.38 4.26
N ALA A 64 21.89 -23.79 4.27
CA ALA A 64 22.85 -23.50 3.19
C ALA A 64 22.64 -24.38 1.94
N ASP A 65 21.81 -25.44 2.03
CA ASP A 65 21.52 -26.32 0.91
C ASP A 65 20.88 -25.53 -0.25
N ILE A 66 21.33 -25.83 -1.48
CA ILE A 66 20.79 -25.22 -2.71
C ILE A 66 19.29 -25.48 -2.88
N ASP A 67 18.80 -26.66 -2.49
CA ASP A 67 17.39 -27.01 -2.57
C ASP A 67 16.56 -26.17 -1.62
N ASN A 68 17.09 -25.81 -0.46
CA ASN A 68 16.46 -24.88 0.46
C ASN A 68 16.44 -23.44 -0.11
N VAL A 69 17.53 -22.99 -0.73
CA VAL A 69 17.56 -21.68 -1.41
C VAL A 69 16.51 -21.62 -2.52
N LEU A 70 16.42 -22.66 -3.35
CA LEU A 70 15.39 -22.75 -4.39
C LEU A 70 13.97 -22.78 -3.80
N THR A 71 13.79 -23.44 -2.66
CA THR A 71 12.51 -23.45 -1.93
C THR A 71 12.13 -22.04 -1.45
N ILE A 72 13.06 -21.29 -0.84
CA ILE A 72 12.85 -19.89 -0.45
C ILE A 72 12.44 -19.06 -1.67
N LEU A 73 13.14 -19.22 -2.79
CA LEU A 73 12.87 -18.46 -4.02
C LEU A 73 11.50 -18.84 -4.63
N ARG A 74 11.11 -20.09 -4.64
CA ARG A 74 9.77 -20.55 -5.10
C ARG A 74 8.65 -19.96 -4.23
N LEU A 75 8.84 -19.92 -2.91
CA LEU A 75 7.89 -19.32 -1.98
C LEU A 75 7.83 -17.79 -2.17
N ALA A 76 9.00 -17.15 -2.27
CA ALA A 76 9.12 -15.73 -2.53
C ALA A 76 8.46 -15.32 -3.85
N ALA A 77 8.54 -16.16 -4.87
CA ALA A 77 8.01 -15.87 -6.19
C ALA A 77 6.48 -15.64 -6.16
N VAL A 78 5.71 -16.51 -5.51
CA VAL A 78 4.25 -16.40 -5.46
C VAL A 78 3.81 -15.14 -4.69
N ILE A 79 4.34 -14.98 -3.46
CA ILE A 79 4.03 -13.79 -2.62
C ILE A 79 4.57 -12.52 -3.28
N GLY A 80 5.72 -12.60 -3.95
CA GLY A 80 6.36 -11.48 -4.63
C GLY A 80 5.53 -10.91 -5.77
N VAL A 81 4.90 -11.76 -6.58
CA VAL A 81 4.00 -11.31 -7.65
C VAL A 81 2.81 -10.54 -7.08
N VAL A 82 2.17 -11.06 -6.01
CA VAL A 82 1.08 -10.34 -5.31
C VAL A 82 1.59 -9.03 -4.74
N SER A 83 2.78 -9.03 -4.11
CA SER A 83 3.39 -7.85 -3.50
C SER A 83 3.72 -6.75 -4.52
N VAL A 84 4.07 -7.10 -5.77
CA VAL A 84 4.24 -6.12 -6.84
C VAL A 84 2.93 -5.38 -7.11
N GLY A 85 1.81 -6.08 -7.26
CA GLY A 85 0.48 -5.46 -7.41
C GLY A 85 0.11 -4.59 -6.20
N MET A 86 0.29 -5.13 -4.99
CA MET A 86 0.06 -4.41 -3.73
C MET A 86 0.88 -3.12 -3.63
N THR A 87 2.13 -3.13 -4.11
CA THR A 87 2.99 -1.94 -4.13
C THR A 87 2.35 -0.78 -4.89
N PHE A 88 1.75 -1.05 -6.06
CA PHE A 88 1.06 -0.02 -6.82
C PHE A 88 -0.17 0.53 -6.10
N VAL A 89 -0.96 -0.36 -5.47
CA VAL A 89 -2.15 0.03 -4.71
C VAL A 89 -1.75 0.91 -3.53
N ILE A 90 -0.73 0.50 -2.74
CA ILE A 90 -0.26 1.25 -1.57
C ILE A 90 0.36 2.59 -1.99
N ILE A 91 1.22 2.63 -3.01
CA ILE A 91 1.76 3.90 -3.53
C ILE A 91 0.64 4.83 -3.98
N GLY A 92 -0.44 4.28 -4.56
CA GLY A 92 -1.63 5.04 -4.96
C GLY A 92 -2.52 5.51 -3.81
N GLY A 93 -2.17 5.21 -2.55
CA GLY A 93 -2.91 5.59 -1.34
C GLY A 93 -4.07 4.67 -0.99
N GLY A 94 -4.12 3.45 -1.57
CA GLY A 94 -5.09 2.40 -1.24
C GLY A 94 -4.49 1.24 -0.46
N ILE A 95 -5.34 0.34 0.00
CA ILE A 95 -4.98 -0.96 0.57
C ILE A 95 -5.90 -2.00 -0.05
N ASP A 96 -5.35 -3.16 -0.44
CA ASP A 96 -6.12 -4.27 -1.01
C ASP A 96 -6.03 -5.51 -0.13
N LEU A 97 -7.03 -5.71 0.72
CA LEU A 97 -7.11 -6.88 1.59
C LEU A 97 -7.66 -8.12 0.87
N SER A 98 -8.14 -7.99 -0.35
CA SER A 98 -8.76 -9.09 -1.07
C SER A 98 -7.77 -10.00 -1.79
N VAL A 99 -6.50 -9.60 -1.92
CA VAL A 99 -5.50 -10.25 -2.80
C VAL A 99 -5.40 -11.75 -2.56
N GLY A 100 -5.39 -12.21 -1.29
CA GLY A 100 -5.33 -13.64 -0.97
C GLY A 100 -6.59 -14.40 -1.40
N ALA A 101 -7.76 -13.81 -1.22
CA ALA A 101 -9.03 -14.38 -1.67
C ALA A 101 -9.16 -14.38 -3.21
N LEU A 102 -8.60 -13.35 -3.88
CA LEU A 102 -8.55 -13.30 -5.35
C LEU A 102 -7.64 -14.40 -5.92
N VAL A 103 -6.50 -14.69 -5.27
CA VAL A 103 -5.66 -15.84 -5.62
C VAL A 103 -6.43 -17.14 -5.49
N ALA A 104 -7.18 -17.33 -4.39
CA ALA A 104 -8.00 -18.51 -4.19
C ALA A 104 -9.09 -18.64 -5.27
N LEU A 105 -9.88 -17.59 -5.49
CA LEU A 105 -10.97 -17.59 -6.46
C LEU A 105 -10.44 -17.87 -7.87
N SER A 106 -9.34 -17.24 -8.27
CA SER A 106 -8.70 -17.43 -9.57
C SER A 106 -8.20 -18.88 -9.73
N SER A 107 -7.57 -19.45 -8.68
CA SER A 107 -7.06 -20.82 -8.72
C SER A 107 -8.19 -21.85 -8.81
N VAL A 108 -9.25 -21.66 -8.03
CA VAL A 108 -10.41 -22.54 -8.04
C VAL A 108 -11.12 -22.49 -9.38
N TRP A 109 -11.36 -21.29 -9.93
CA TRP A 109 -12.06 -21.17 -11.21
C TRP A 109 -11.27 -21.78 -12.36
N ALA A 110 -9.96 -21.56 -12.38
CA ALA A 110 -9.06 -22.15 -13.38
C ALA A 110 -8.96 -23.68 -13.30
N THR A 111 -9.28 -24.28 -12.15
CA THR A 111 -9.23 -25.74 -11.95
C THR A 111 -10.61 -26.40 -11.94
N THR A 112 -11.69 -25.68 -12.27
CA THR A 112 -13.01 -26.30 -12.48
C THR A 112 -12.93 -27.37 -13.56
N LEU A 113 -13.78 -28.39 -13.46
CA LEU A 113 -13.83 -29.45 -14.45
C LEU A 113 -14.05 -28.89 -15.87
N ALA A 114 -14.94 -27.92 -16.04
CA ALA A 114 -15.21 -27.28 -17.33
C ALA A 114 -13.96 -26.60 -17.90
N THR A 115 -13.21 -25.83 -17.07
CA THR A 115 -11.99 -25.15 -17.51
C THR A 115 -10.90 -26.15 -17.88
N GLN A 116 -10.76 -27.25 -17.11
CA GLN A 116 -9.76 -28.27 -17.41
C GLN A 116 -10.10 -29.06 -18.68
N GLN A 117 -11.37 -29.39 -18.93
CA GLN A 117 -11.82 -29.99 -20.19
C GLN A 117 -11.52 -29.08 -21.38
N MET A 118 -11.88 -27.81 -21.29
CA MET A 118 -11.50 -26.83 -22.34
C MET A 118 -9.97 -26.75 -22.54
N ALA A 119 -9.20 -26.89 -21.50
CA ALA A 119 -7.74 -26.87 -21.57
C ALA A 119 -7.16 -28.14 -22.19
N GLU A 120 -7.81 -29.29 -22.05
CA GLU A 120 -7.48 -30.55 -22.73
C GLU A 120 -7.84 -30.47 -24.21
N ASP A 121 -9.03 -29.93 -24.54
CA ASP A 121 -9.53 -29.85 -25.92
C ASP A 121 -8.80 -28.82 -26.77
N VAL A 122 -8.38 -27.68 -26.17
CA VAL A 122 -7.78 -26.54 -26.90
C VAL A 122 -6.29 -26.40 -26.58
N HIS A 123 -5.97 -25.96 -25.36
CA HIS A 123 -4.60 -25.75 -24.89
C HIS A 123 -4.60 -25.37 -23.40
N TRP A 124 -3.59 -25.80 -22.64
CA TRP A 124 -3.46 -25.49 -21.21
C TRP A 124 -3.46 -23.97 -20.88
N ILE A 125 -3.18 -23.12 -21.87
CA ILE A 125 -3.20 -21.65 -21.68
C ILE A 125 -4.59 -21.14 -21.28
N VAL A 126 -5.66 -21.90 -21.54
CA VAL A 126 -7.04 -21.59 -21.09
C VAL A 126 -7.09 -21.45 -19.59
N MET A 127 -6.40 -22.32 -18.84
CA MET A 127 -6.34 -22.25 -17.35
C MET A 127 -5.62 -20.96 -16.91
N VAL A 128 -4.54 -20.58 -17.59
CA VAL A 128 -3.79 -19.34 -17.31
C VAL A 128 -4.64 -18.12 -17.55
N LEU A 129 -5.27 -18.05 -18.72
CA LEU A 129 -6.13 -16.91 -19.08
C LEU A 129 -7.34 -16.81 -18.15
N THR A 130 -7.96 -17.93 -17.78
CA THR A 130 -9.07 -17.94 -16.83
C THR A 130 -8.65 -17.38 -15.48
N ALA A 131 -7.51 -17.81 -14.92
CA ALA A 131 -7.00 -17.28 -13.65
C ALA A 131 -6.76 -15.77 -13.72
N ILE A 132 -6.11 -15.30 -14.78
CA ILE A 132 -5.80 -13.87 -14.98
C ILE A 132 -7.07 -13.05 -15.15
N VAL A 133 -8.02 -13.51 -15.95
CA VAL A 133 -9.29 -12.82 -16.19
C VAL A 133 -10.11 -12.73 -14.91
N VAL A 134 -10.26 -13.83 -14.18
CA VAL A 134 -11.01 -13.84 -12.91
C VAL A 134 -10.40 -12.86 -11.90
N GLY A 135 -9.09 -12.89 -11.69
CA GLY A 135 -8.40 -11.96 -10.81
C GLY A 135 -8.57 -10.51 -11.26
N SER A 136 -8.38 -10.24 -12.56
CA SER A 136 -8.49 -8.89 -13.12
C SER A 136 -9.92 -8.33 -13.04
N VAL A 137 -10.94 -9.16 -13.28
CA VAL A 137 -12.36 -8.77 -13.17
C VAL A 137 -12.71 -8.46 -11.72
N ALA A 138 -12.29 -9.27 -10.77
CA ALA A 138 -12.49 -9.00 -9.36
C ALA A 138 -11.77 -7.72 -8.92
N GLY A 139 -10.54 -7.49 -9.39
CA GLY A 139 -9.83 -6.23 -9.20
C GLY A 139 -10.56 -5.03 -9.84
N LEU A 140 -11.16 -5.22 -11.02
CA LEU A 140 -11.99 -4.19 -11.67
C LEU A 140 -13.21 -3.83 -10.81
N VAL A 141 -13.89 -4.82 -10.25
CA VAL A 141 -15.03 -4.60 -9.33
C VAL A 141 -14.59 -3.78 -8.12
N ASN A 142 -13.48 -4.16 -7.45
CA ASN A 142 -12.90 -3.38 -6.37
C ASN A 142 -12.63 -1.92 -6.80
N GLY A 143 -11.95 -1.76 -7.92
CA GLY A 143 -11.60 -0.45 -8.43
C GLY A 143 -12.82 0.42 -8.74
N LEU A 144 -13.88 -0.14 -9.31
CA LEU A 144 -15.13 0.57 -9.60
C LEU A 144 -15.86 0.98 -8.33
N VAL A 145 -16.00 0.06 -7.37
CA VAL A 145 -16.67 0.32 -6.09
C VAL A 145 -15.93 1.40 -5.29
N ILE A 146 -14.60 1.36 -5.26
CA ILE A 146 -13.80 2.36 -4.56
C ILE A 146 -13.86 3.72 -5.27
N ALA A 147 -13.61 3.73 -6.59
CA ALA A 147 -13.45 4.97 -7.33
C ALA A 147 -14.77 5.71 -7.59
N TYR A 148 -15.85 5.00 -7.89
CA TYR A 148 -17.14 5.57 -8.24
C TYR A 148 -18.19 5.40 -7.15
N GLY A 149 -18.15 4.29 -6.39
CA GLY A 149 -18.98 4.10 -5.20
C GLY A 149 -18.52 4.94 -4.01
N ARG A 150 -17.33 5.57 -4.08
CA ARG A 150 -16.73 6.40 -3.02
C ARG A 150 -16.60 5.67 -1.66
N LEU A 151 -16.48 4.35 -1.71
CA LEU A 151 -16.24 3.55 -0.52
C LEU A 151 -14.75 3.61 -0.15
N ALA A 152 -14.47 3.60 1.15
CA ALA A 152 -13.09 3.47 1.61
C ALA A 152 -12.50 2.14 1.10
N ALA A 153 -11.26 2.19 0.61
CA ALA A 153 -10.59 1.04 0.01
C ALA A 153 -10.56 -0.17 0.94
N PHE A 154 -10.30 0.06 2.23
CA PHE A 154 -10.31 -0.98 3.26
C PHE A 154 -11.67 -1.71 3.34
N ILE A 155 -12.79 -0.98 3.35
CA ILE A 155 -14.14 -1.57 3.45
C ILE A 155 -14.47 -2.37 2.19
N ALA A 156 -14.22 -1.80 1.00
CA ALA A 156 -14.51 -2.45 -0.26
C ALA A 156 -13.70 -3.75 -0.44
N THR A 157 -12.39 -3.71 -0.15
CA THR A 157 -11.53 -4.88 -0.30
C THR A 157 -11.76 -5.94 0.78
N LEU A 158 -12.17 -5.55 1.99
CA LEU A 158 -12.61 -6.49 3.02
C LEU A 158 -13.90 -7.21 2.62
N ALA A 159 -14.87 -6.50 2.06
CA ALA A 159 -16.08 -7.10 1.50
C ALA A 159 -15.74 -8.06 0.34
N MET A 160 -14.83 -7.66 -0.56
CA MET A 160 -14.37 -8.51 -1.65
C MET A 160 -13.62 -9.75 -1.12
N LEU A 161 -12.81 -9.62 -0.06
CA LEU A 161 -12.16 -10.76 0.58
C LEU A 161 -13.19 -11.82 0.98
N ALA A 162 -14.25 -11.40 1.68
CA ALA A 162 -15.30 -12.32 2.12
C ALA A 162 -16.07 -12.91 0.92
N ALA A 163 -16.45 -12.08 -0.05
CA ALA A 163 -17.18 -12.52 -1.24
C ALA A 163 -16.38 -13.47 -2.12
N ALA A 164 -15.12 -13.13 -2.43
CA ALA A 164 -14.26 -13.96 -3.26
C ALA A 164 -13.91 -15.29 -2.59
N ARG A 165 -13.68 -15.27 -1.26
CA ARG A 165 -13.45 -16.49 -0.48
C ARG A 165 -14.67 -17.38 -0.49
N GLY A 166 -15.86 -16.82 -0.22
CA GLY A 166 -17.12 -17.56 -0.27
C GLY A 166 -17.43 -18.13 -1.66
N LEU A 167 -17.22 -17.36 -2.73
CA LEU A 167 -17.38 -17.83 -4.10
C LEU A 167 -16.40 -18.98 -4.42
N ALA A 168 -15.15 -18.88 -3.99
CA ALA A 168 -14.17 -19.94 -4.16
C ALA A 168 -14.61 -21.23 -3.44
N GLU A 169 -15.17 -21.14 -2.24
CA GLU A 169 -15.71 -22.30 -1.51
C GLU A 169 -16.93 -22.93 -2.21
N ILE A 170 -17.85 -22.11 -2.71
CA ILE A 170 -19.05 -22.57 -3.44
C ILE A 170 -18.62 -23.30 -4.72
N ILE A 171 -17.75 -22.69 -5.55
CA ILE A 171 -17.31 -23.24 -6.82
C ILE A 171 -16.51 -24.54 -6.61
N ALA A 172 -15.64 -24.57 -5.60
CA ALA A 172 -14.87 -25.76 -5.25
C ALA A 172 -15.70 -26.82 -4.52
N ASN A 173 -16.96 -26.52 -4.14
CA ASN A 173 -17.78 -27.37 -3.26
C ASN A 173 -16.98 -27.80 -2.00
N ARG A 174 -16.21 -26.87 -1.44
CA ARG A 174 -15.29 -27.06 -0.28
C ARG A 174 -14.29 -28.21 -0.45
N ARG A 175 -13.98 -28.56 -1.70
CA ARG A 175 -13.01 -29.63 -2.03
C ARG A 175 -11.81 -29.03 -2.74
N THR A 176 -10.66 -29.64 -2.55
CA THR A 176 -9.47 -29.35 -3.33
C THR A 176 -9.62 -29.97 -4.72
N GLN A 177 -9.41 -29.17 -5.75
CA GLN A 177 -9.50 -29.58 -7.15
C GLN A 177 -8.09 -29.89 -7.65
N VAL A 178 -7.86 -31.12 -8.12
CA VAL A 178 -6.55 -31.54 -8.65
C VAL A 178 -6.36 -31.00 -10.06
N VAL A 179 -5.20 -30.45 -10.36
CA VAL A 179 -4.80 -30.09 -11.71
C VAL A 179 -4.40 -31.36 -12.46
N ARG A 180 -5.12 -31.68 -13.55
CA ARG A 180 -4.91 -32.91 -14.34
C ARG A 180 -4.05 -32.66 -15.58
N ASN A 181 -3.97 -31.45 -16.06
CA ASN A 181 -3.26 -31.11 -17.29
C ASN A 181 -1.73 -31.18 -17.06
N GLU A 182 -1.12 -32.26 -17.57
CA GLU A 182 0.31 -32.53 -17.40
C GLU A 182 1.18 -31.48 -18.13
N ALA A 183 0.74 -30.98 -19.29
CA ALA A 183 1.48 -29.97 -20.03
C ALA A 183 1.56 -28.62 -19.25
N PHE A 184 0.48 -28.26 -18.54
CA PHE A 184 0.48 -27.12 -17.60
C PHE A 184 1.48 -27.34 -16.46
N LEU A 185 1.42 -28.51 -15.82
CA LEU A 185 2.30 -28.83 -14.69
C LEU A 185 3.77 -28.89 -15.12
N SER A 186 4.09 -29.57 -16.22
CA SER A 186 5.47 -29.69 -16.70
C SER A 186 6.08 -28.33 -17.07
N PHE A 187 5.30 -27.41 -17.66
CA PHE A 187 5.77 -26.08 -17.99
C PHE A 187 6.06 -25.22 -16.76
N PHE A 188 5.12 -25.15 -15.81
CA PHE A 188 5.24 -24.24 -14.66
C PHE A 188 6.04 -24.82 -13.50
N SER A 189 6.07 -26.16 -13.30
CA SER A 189 6.86 -26.81 -12.25
C SER A 189 8.29 -27.14 -12.70
N GLY A 190 8.59 -26.95 -13.98
CA GLY A 190 9.92 -27.20 -14.56
C GLY A 190 10.93 -26.12 -14.18
N ASP A 191 12.19 -26.41 -14.50
CA ASP A 191 13.31 -25.50 -14.33
C ASP A 191 13.89 -25.14 -15.71
N VAL A 192 14.27 -23.89 -15.90
CA VAL A 192 14.97 -23.41 -17.09
C VAL A 192 16.39 -23.06 -16.68
N LEU A 193 17.37 -23.77 -17.20
CA LEU A 193 18.80 -23.61 -16.82
C LEU A 193 19.05 -23.76 -15.31
N GLY A 194 18.31 -24.63 -14.62
CA GLY A 194 18.41 -24.82 -13.19
C GLY A 194 17.70 -23.75 -12.33
N ILE A 195 16.98 -22.81 -12.96
CA ILE A 195 16.19 -21.80 -12.26
C ILE A 195 14.70 -22.18 -12.37
N PRO A 196 13.97 -22.30 -11.26
CA PRO A 196 12.54 -22.63 -11.30
C PRO A 196 11.74 -21.63 -12.14
N THR A 197 10.85 -22.13 -13.00
CA THR A 197 9.99 -21.27 -13.85
C THR A 197 9.23 -20.23 -13.06
N LEU A 198 8.79 -20.56 -11.84
CA LEU A 198 8.12 -19.61 -10.94
C LEU A 198 8.99 -18.40 -10.58
N VAL A 199 10.29 -18.60 -10.38
CA VAL A 199 11.24 -17.52 -10.07
C VAL A 199 11.43 -16.62 -11.29
N ILE A 200 11.48 -17.21 -12.49
CA ILE A 200 11.57 -16.46 -13.75
C ILE A 200 10.32 -15.60 -13.94
N ILE A 201 9.13 -16.14 -13.69
CA ILE A 201 7.87 -15.39 -13.77
C ILE A 201 7.89 -14.21 -12.79
N PHE A 202 8.31 -14.44 -11.54
CA PHE A 202 8.43 -13.36 -10.56
C PHE A 202 9.42 -12.28 -11.01
N ALA A 203 10.58 -12.67 -11.51
CA ALA A 203 11.57 -11.72 -12.02
C ALA A 203 11.00 -10.88 -13.18
N LEU A 204 10.29 -11.50 -14.11
CA LEU A 204 9.62 -10.81 -15.23
C LEU A 204 8.55 -9.83 -14.73
N VAL A 205 7.71 -10.23 -13.78
CA VAL A 205 6.69 -9.37 -13.17
C VAL A 205 7.33 -8.22 -12.40
N ALA A 206 8.41 -8.48 -11.66
CA ALA A 206 9.15 -7.45 -10.93
C ALA A 206 9.80 -6.43 -11.88
N VAL A 207 10.43 -6.89 -12.97
CA VAL A 207 11.00 -6.01 -14.01
C VAL A 207 9.90 -5.21 -14.70
N ALA A 208 8.81 -5.85 -15.11
CA ALA A 208 7.67 -5.17 -15.72
C ALA A 208 7.06 -4.13 -14.76
N GLY A 209 6.89 -4.47 -13.50
CA GLY A 209 6.45 -3.57 -12.44
C GLY A 209 7.42 -2.40 -12.24
N TRP A 210 8.72 -2.65 -12.23
CA TRP A 210 9.73 -1.61 -12.13
C TRP A 210 9.69 -0.64 -13.32
N VAL A 211 9.61 -1.17 -14.55
CA VAL A 211 9.45 -0.34 -15.75
C VAL A 211 8.17 0.47 -15.68
N LEU A 212 7.05 -0.17 -15.36
CA LEU A 212 5.74 0.48 -15.25
C LEU A 212 5.74 1.61 -14.21
N LEU A 213 6.37 1.39 -13.06
CA LEU A 213 6.43 2.38 -11.97
C LEU A 213 7.40 3.52 -12.26
N ASN A 214 8.60 3.22 -12.77
CA ASN A 214 9.69 4.20 -12.85
C ASN A 214 9.84 4.85 -14.24
N ARG A 215 9.41 4.19 -15.32
CA ARG A 215 9.65 4.62 -16.69
C ARG A 215 8.41 5.12 -17.43
N THR A 216 7.19 4.94 -16.86
CA THR A 216 5.95 5.30 -17.54
C THR A 216 5.22 6.47 -16.90
N THR A 217 4.29 7.07 -17.64
CA THR A 217 3.35 8.08 -17.12
C THR A 217 2.40 7.49 -16.09
N PHE A 218 2.12 6.17 -16.15
CA PHE A 218 1.29 5.47 -15.19
C PHE A 218 1.91 5.55 -13.79
N GLY A 219 3.19 5.20 -13.65
CA GLY A 219 3.90 5.28 -12.37
C GLY A 219 3.96 6.69 -11.81
N ARG A 220 4.30 7.70 -12.65
CA ARG A 220 4.30 9.11 -12.21
C ARG A 220 2.94 9.56 -11.67
N ARG A 221 1.84 9.15 -12.34
CA ARG A 221 0.47 9.42 -11.88
C ARG A 221 0.15 8.68 -10.58
N THR A 222 0.66 7.46 -10.40
CA THR A 222 0.48 6.69 -9.16
C THR A 222 1.10 7.43 -7.97
N PHE A 223 2.34 7.92 -8.11
CA PHE A 223 2.98 8.74 -7.08
C PHE A 223 2.23 10.04 -6.80
N ALA A 224 1.77 10.73 -7.84
CA ALA A 224 1.03 11.98 -7.71
C ALA A 224 -0.31 11.77 -6.97
N VAL A 225 -1.09 10.75 -7.37
CA VAL A 225 -2.39 10.43 -6.76
C VAL A 225 -2.22 10.03 -5.30
N GLY A 226 -1.24 9.17 -4.98
CA GLY A 226 -0.99 8.74 -3.62
C GLY A 226 -0.37 9.80 -2.73
N GLY A 227 0.36 10.78 -3.30
CA GLY A 227 0.90 11.91 -2.54
C GLY A 227 -0.16 12.93 -2.15
N ASN A 228 -1.01 13.32 -3.09
CA ASN A 228 -2.17 14.19 -2.86
C ASN A 228 -3.16 14.05 -4.01
N ALA A 229 -4.23 13.29 -3.78
CA ALA A 229 -5.25 13.01 -4.79
C ALA A 229 -5.97 14.27 -5.29
N GLU A 230 -6.18 15.27 -4.41
CA GLU A 230 -6.85 16.53 -4.78
C GLU A 230 -5.95 17.39 -5.67
N ALA A 231 -4.68 17.55 -5.30
CA ALA A 231 -3.70 18.26 -6.15
C ALA A 231 -3.52 17.54 -7.51
N ALA A 232 -3.49 16.21 -7.52
CA ALA A 232 -3.43 15.42 -8.75
C ALA A 232 -4.66 15.66 -9.64
N ARG A 233 -5.87 15.76 -9.05
CA ARG A 233 -7.11 16.09 -9.75
C ARG A 233 -7.06 17.50 -10.37
N LEU A 234 -6.61 18.49 -9.62
CA LEU A 234 -6.44 19.87 -10.11
C LEU A 234 -5.41 19.94 -11.24
N ALA A 235 -4.37 19.10 -11.22
CA ALA A 235 -3.39 18.95 -12.30
C ALA A 235 -3.93 18.14 -13.52
N GLY A 236 -5.23 17.84 -13.58
CA GLY A 236 -5.88 17.17 -14.71
C GLY A 236 -5.76 15.64 -14.72
N ILE A 237 -5.30 15.01 -13.64
CA ILE A 237 -5.26 13.56 -13.53
C ILE A 237 -6.66 13.03 -13.18
N ARG A 238 -7.18 12.10 -13.98
CA ARG A 238 -8.47 11.43 -13.71
C ARG A 238 -8.27 10.39 -12.60
N VAL A 239 -8.30 10.84 -11.33
CA VAL A 239 -8.01 10.01 -10.15
C VAL A 239 -8.85 8.73 -10.13
N GLN A 240 -10.18 8.82 -10.35
CA GLN A 240 -11.06 7.63 -10.33
C GLN A 240 -10.60 6.57 -11.33
N ARG A 241 -10.35 6.95 -12.59
CA ARG A 241 -9.89 6.01 -13.63
C ARG A 241 -8.52 5.42 -13.30
N HIS A 242 -7.66 6.21 -12.65
CA HIS A 242 -6.35 5.74 -12.23
C HIS A 242 -6.47 4.73 -11.09
N THR A 243 -7.31 4.99 -10.10
CA THR A 243 -7.62 4.05 -9.00
C THR A 243 -8.13 2.71 -9.54
N VAL A 244 -9.10 2.72 -10.48
CA VAL A 244 -9.58 1.48 -11.11
C VAL A 244 -8.42 0.69 -11.72
N LYS A 245 -7.52 1.33 -12.45
CA LYS A 245 -6.35 0.66 -13.06
C LYS A 245 -5.40 0.05 -12.03
N LEU A 246 -5.25 0.67 -10.86
CA LEU A 246 -4.43 0.13 -9.77
C LEU A 246 -4.99 -1.19 -9.23
N TYR A 247 -6.30 -1.25 -9.01
CA TYR A 247 -6.96 -2.48 -8.53
C TYR A 247 -7.06 -3.56 -9.61
N VAL A 248 -7.24 -3.19 -10.88
CA VAL A 248 -7.14 -4.15 -12.00
C VAL A 248 -5.74 -4.76 -12.06
N LEU A 249 -4.69 -3.95 -11.90
CA LEU A 249 -3.30 -4.42 -11.86
C LEU A 249 -3.06 -5.35 -10.66
N SER A 250 -3.61 -5.02 -9.48
CA SER A 250 -3.58 -5.90 -8.30
C SER A 250 -4.26 -7.24 -8.58
N GLY A 251 -5.46 -7.21 -9.15
CA GLY A 251 -6.19 -8.43 -9.52
C GLY A 251 -5.46 -9.26 -10.59
N LEU A 252 -4.82 -8.61 -11.57
CA LEU A 252 -4.01 -9.28 -12.58
C LEU A 252 -2.83 -10.02 -11.94
N THR A 253 -2.11 -9.38 -11.02
CA THR A 253 -1.00 -10.05 -10.29
C THR A 253 -1.51 -11.19 -9.40
N CYS A 254 -2.71 -11.07 -8.83
CA CYS A 254 -3.36 -12.18 -8.11
C CYS A 254 -3.68 -13.36 -9.04
N GLY A 255 -4.15 -13.10 -10.26
CA GLY A 255 -4.38 -14.14 -11.27
C GLY A 255 -3.09 -14.86 -11.68
N ILE A 256 -1.98 -14.12 -11.87
CA ILE A 256 -0.66 -14.72 -12.14
C ILE A 256 -0.20 -15.56 -10.94
N ALA A 257 -0.32 -15.05 -9.73
CA ALA A 257 0.03 -15.78 -8.51
C ALA A 257 -0.83 -17.04 -8.33
N ALA A 258 -2.10 -17.02 -8.77
CA ALA A 258 -2.97 -18.19 -8.79
C ALA A 258 -2.44 -19.30 -9.71
N VAL A 259 -1.97 -18.95 -10.91
CA VAL A 259 -1.30 -19.90 -11.82
C VAL A 259 -0.08 -20.52 -11.14
N MET A 260 0.75 -19.69 -10.51
CA MET A 260 1.97 -20.14 -9.85
C MET A 260 1.70 -21.06 -8.65
N ILE A 261 0.68 -20.75 -7.83
CA ILE A 261 0.34 -21.61 -6.68
C ILE A 261 -0.30 -22.93 -7.14
N MET A 262 -1.13 -22.91 -8.19
CA MET A 262 -1.68 -24.14 -8.79
C MET A 262 -0.57 -25.07 -9.28
N ALA A 263 0.43 -24.54 -9.96
CA ALA A 263 1.57 -25.32 -10.42
C ALA A 263 2.39 -25.90 -9.26
N ARG A 264 2.63 -25.10 -8.21
CA ARG A 264 3.40 -25.54 -7.06
C ARG A 264 2.70 -26.59 -6.20
N THR A 265 1.38 -26.47 -6.04
CA THR A 265 0.59 -27.37 -5.18
C THR A 265 -0.15 -28.45 -5.98
N THR A 266 -0.07 -28.42 -7.30
CA THR A 266 -0.82 -29.28 -8.22
C THR A 266 -2.34 -29.26 -8.01
N THR A 267 -2.84 -28.17 -7.42
CA THR A 267 -4.26 -28.07 -7.02
C THR A 267 -4.80 -26.66 -7.16
N GLY A 268 -6.14 -26.53 -7.22
CA GLY A 268 -6.88 -25.32 -6.93
C GLY A 268 -7.66 -25.48 -5.63
N SER A 269 -7.57 -24.52 -4.74
CA SER A 269 -8.20 -24.58 -3.43
C SER A 269 -8.70 -23.23 -2.95
N SER A 270 -9.85 -23.23 -2.28
CA SER A 270 -10.39 -22.03 -1.62
C SER A 270 -9.51 -21.55 -0.45
N THR A 271 -8.58 -22.36 0.03
CA THR A 271 -7.63 -22.00 1.09
C THR A 271 -6.33 -21.39 0.55
N HIS A 272 -6.11 -21.38 -0.76
CA HIS A 272 -4.96 -20.73 -1.36
C HIS A 272 -4.92 -19.24 -0.99
N GLY A 273 -3.72 -18.72 -0.80
CA GLY A 273 -3.51 -17.32 -0.49
C GLY A 273 -4.04 -16.87 0.87
N THR A 274 -4.33 -17.80 1.80
CA THR A 274 -4.72 -17.42 3.16
C THR A 274 -3.60 -16.61 3.81
N LEU A 275 -3.93 -15.42 4.32
CA LEU A 275 -3.03 -14.43 4.93
C LEU A 275 -2.05 -13.76 3.94
N TYR A 276 -2.16 -13.99 2.62
CA TYR A 276 -1.28 -13.33 1.64
C TYR A 276 -1.42 -11.81 1.64
N GLU A 277 -2.57 -11.29 2.00
CA GLU A 277 -2.79 -9.85 2.19
C GLU A 277 -1.85 -9.28 3.26
N LEU A 278 -1.71 -9.96 4.39
CA LEU A 278 -0.81 -9.54 5.47
C LEU A 278 0.66 -9.71 5.09
N ASP A 279 0.99 -10.85 4.48
CA ASP A 279 2.35 -11.16 4.04
C ASP A 279 2.83 -10.15 2.97
N ALA A 280 1.95 -9.82 1.99
CA ALA A 280 2.26 -8.85 0.95
C ALA A 280 2.41 -7.43 1.50
N ILE A 281 1.51 -6.98 2.40
CA ILE A 281 1.63 -5.68 3.06
C ILE A 281 2.92 -5.62 3.87
N ALA A 282 3.24 -6.66 4.66
CA ALA A 282 4.46 -6.71 5.44
C ALA A 282 5.70 -6.59 4.55
N ALA A 283 5.78 -7.36 3.47
CA ALA A 283 6.90 -7.33 2.54
C ALA A 283 7.06 -5.94 1.87
N VAL A 284 5.95 -5.33 1.45
CA VAL A 284 5.93 -4.00 0.81
C VAL A 284 6.35 -2.90 1.78
N VAL A 285 5.89 -2.98 3.04
CA VAL A 285 6.23 -2.02 4.10
C VAL A 285 7.69 -2.17 4.54
N ILE A 286 8.16 -3.40 4.80
CA ILE A 286 9.58 -3.70 5.06
C ILE A 286 10.45 -3.17 3.91
N GLY A 287 10.00 -3.35 2.67
CA GLY A 287 10.62 -2.80 1.46
C GLY A 287 10.65 -1.27 1.38
N GLY A 288 10.06 -0.56 2.37
CA GLY A 288 10.10 0.89 2.52
C GLY A 288 9.05 1.66 1.72
N THR A 289 7.98 1.01 1.28
CA THR A 289 6.79 1.67 0.72
C THR A 289 5.94 2.24 1.86
N LEU A 290 5.57 3.52 1.78
CA LEU A 290 4.78 4.18 2.82
C LEU A 290 3.29 3.83 2.70
N LEU A 291 2.67 3.40 3.80
CA LEU A 291 1.24 3.08 3.86
C LEU A 291 0.32 4.29 3.59
N ILE A 292 0.81 5.51 3.85
CA ILE A 292 0.08 6.75 3.51
C ILE A 292 0.08 7.05 2.01
N GLY A 293 0.82 6.29 1.19
CA GLY A 293 0.96 6.50 -0.25
C GLY A 293 2.07 7.45 -0.66
N GLY A 294 2.20 7.66 -1.97
CA GLY A 294 3.11 8.62 -2.58
C GLY A 294 4.59 8.25 -2.58
N ARG A 295 5.01 7.16 -1.93
CA ARG A 295 6.41 6.70 -1.90
C ARG A 295 6.51 5.19 -1.82
N GLY A 296 7.40 4.62 -2.62
CA GLY A 296 7.69 3.19 -2.65
C GLY A 296 8.57 2.80 -3.84
N THR A 297 9.10 1.59 -3.84
CA THR A 297 9.93 1.07 -4.93
C THR A 297 9.71 -0.43 -5.11
N ILE A 298 9.71 -0.90 -6.36
CA ILE A 298 9.62 -2.35 -6.64
C ILE A 298 10.87 -3.10 -6.12
N VAL A 299 12.06 -2.50 -6.23
CA VAL A 299 13.29 -3.10 -5.71
C VAL A 299 13.19 -3.32 -4.19
N GLY A 300 12.69 -2.31 -3.47
CA GLY A 300 12.43 -2.45 -2.02
C GLY A 300 11.44 -3.57 -1.73
N THR A 301 10.34 -3.65 -2.49
CA THR A 301 9.34 -4.74 -2.36
C THR A 301 9.98 -6.12 -2.58
N VAL A 302 10.79 -6.30 -3.62
CA VAL A 302 11.49 -7.57 -3.89
C VAL A 302 12.39 -7.96 -2.71
N LEU A 303 13.18 -7.02 -2.18
CA LEU A 303 14.02 -7.27 -1.00
C LEU A 303 13.17 -7.58 0.24
N GLY A 304 12.08 -6.86 0.45
CA GLY A 304 11.14 -7.11 1.55
C GLY A 304 10.51 -8.49 1.48
N VAL A 305 10.12 -8.94 0.28
CA VAL A 305 9.60 -10.31 0.04
C VAL A 305 10.66 -11.34 0.38
N LEU A 306 11.91 -11.17 -0.08
CA LEU A 306 13.00 -12.09 0.23
C LEU A 306 13.27 -12.16 1.74
N ILE A 307 13.32 -11.01 2.43
CA ILE A 307 13.49 -10.97 3.89
C ILE A 307 12.36 -11.75 4.58
N PHE A 308 11.11 -11.46 4.19
CA PHE A 308 9.95 -12.06 4.85
C PHE A 308 9.83 -13.57 4.62
N THR A 309 10.13 -14.04 3.40
CA THR A 309 10.10 -15.48 3.08
C THR A 309 11.29 -16.22 3.68
N THR A 310 12.48 -15.63 3.68
CA THR A 310 13.66 -16.21 4.34
C THR A 310 13.43 -16.34 5.84
N LEU A 311 12.82 -15.35 6.49
CA LEU A 311 12.45 -15.41 7.90
C LEU A 311 11.48 -16.58 8.18
N GLY A 312 10.45 -16.74 7.35
CA GLY A 312 9.52 -17.87 7.46
C GLY A 312 10.23 -19.23 7.29
N ASN A 313 11.19 -19.32 6.38
CA ASN A 313 11.99 -20.52 6.18
C ASN A 313 12.88 -20.82 7.41
N VAL A 314 13.56 -19.80 7.96
CA VAL A 314 14.36 -19.95 9.19
C VAL A 314 13.48 -20.44 10.34
N PHE A 315 12.28 -19.91 10.51
CA PHE A 315 11.34 -20.40 11.53
C PHE A 315 10.97 -21.87 11.32
N THR A 316 10.71 -22.26 10.07
CA THR A 316 10.35 -23.64 9.72
C THR A 316 11.51 -24.60 9.98
N LEU A 317 12.73 -24.25 9.58
CA LEU A 317 13.92 -25.09 9.81
C LEU A 317 14.25 -25.23 11.30
N ASN A 318 13.90 -24.25 12.12
CA ASN A 318 14.03 -24.29 13.57
C ASN A 318 12.82 -24.91 14.28
N ASN A 319 11.90 -25.58 13.55
CA ASN A 319 10.73 -26.27 14.06
C ASN A 319 9.76 -25.39 14.87
N LEU A 320 9.67 -24.09 14.58
CA LEU A 320 8.65 -23.22 15.17
C LEU A 320 7.27 -23.65 14.66
N SER A 321 6.31 -23.80 15.58
CA SER A 321 4.94 -24.12 15.20
C SER A 321 4.34 -23.01 14.34
N SER A 322 3.39 -23.36 13.46
CA SER A 322 2.70 -22.38 12.59
C SER A 322 2.05 -21.25 13.40
N SER A 323 1.54 -21.54 14.60
CA SER A 323 0.97 -20.56 15.50
C SER A 323 2.03 -19.58 16.03
N ALA A 324 3.22 -20.07 16.43
CA ALA A 324 4.31 -19.21 16.85
C ALA A 324 4.83 -18.33 15.70
N GLN A 325 4.91 -18.89 14.48
CA GLN A 325 5.25 -18.11 13.29
C GLN A 325 4.24 -17.00 13.02
N ALA A 326 2.93 -17.27 13.17
CA ALA A 326 1.88 -16.25 12.97
C ALA A 326 2.02 -15.09 13.99
N VAL A 327 2.27 -15.40 15.26
CA VAL A 327 2.53 -14.38 16.30
C VAL A 327 3.79 -13.57 15.95
N ALA A 328 4.89 -14.22 15.61
CA ALA A 328 6.13 -13.54 15.24
C ALA A 328 5.96 -12.61 14.03
N ARG A 329 5.23 -13.06 13.00
CA ARG A 329 4.89 -12.23 11.83
C ARG A 329 4.09 -10.99 12.23
N GLY A 330 3.07 -11.14 13.09
CA GLY A 330 2.28 -10.01 13.59
C GLY A 330 3.13 -8.96 14.31
N VAL A 331 4.02 -9.41 15.21
CA VAL A 331 4.96 -8.52 15.92
C VAL A 331 5.90 -7.81 14.94
N ILE A 332 6.43 -8.52 13.93
CA ILE A 332 7.34 -7.94 12.94
C ILE A 332 6.63 -6.88 12.09
N ILE A 333 5.39 -7.13 11.68
CA ILE A 333 4.59 -6.14 10.92
C ILE A 333 4.41 -4.86 11.75
N VAL A 334 4.01 -4.98 13.00
CA VAL A 334 3.84 -3.82 13.89
C VAL A 334 5.16 -3.07 14.09
N ALA A 335 6.26 -3.79 14.36
CA ALA A 335 7.58 -3.20 14.53
C ALA A 335 8.05 -2.47 13.25
N ALA A 336 7.85 -3.07 12.07
CA ALA A 336 8.20 -2.46 10.80
C ALA A 336 7.42 -1.16 10.54
N VAL A 337 6.10 -1.17 10.80
CA VAL A 337 5.25 0.03 10.63
C VAL A 337 5.65 1.13 11.61
N LEU A 338 5.89 0.79 12.89
CA LEU A 338 6.33 1.77 13.89
C LEU A 338 7.69 2.38 13.54
N LEU A 339 8.64 1.55 13.11
CA LEU A 339 9.95 2.02 12.65
C LEU A 339 9.81 2.95 11.44
N GLN A 340 9.00 2.55 10.46
CA GLN A 340 8.74 3.36 9.28
C GLN A 340 8.13 4.72 9.62
N GLN A 341 7.14 4.77 10.54
CA GLN A 341 6.53 6.02 11.00
C GLN A 341 7.56 6.92 11.69
N ARG A 342 8.43 6.36 12.54
CA ARG A 342 9.51 7.10 13.20
C ARG A 342 10.51 7.70 12.21
N LEU A 343 10.87 6.95 11.19
CA LEU A 343 11.78 7.41 10.13
C LEU A 343 11.12 8.48 9.23
N ALA A 344 9.82 8.38 8.98
CA ALA A 344 9.08 9.32 8.15
C ALA A 344 8.84 10.67 8.84
N THR A 345 8.67 10.71 10.17
CA THR A 345 8.46 11.92 10.96
C THR A 345 9.76 12.66 11.33
N GLY A 346 10.92 12.26 10.76
CA GLY A 346 12.18 12.96 10.92
C GLY A 346 12.82 12.81 12.29
N GLY A 347 13.39 11.63 12.56
CA GLY A 347 14.42 11.38 13.57
C GLY A 347 14.05 11.77 15.01
N PHE A 348 14.55 11.03 15.95
CA PHE A 348 14.57 11.28 17.39
C PHE A 348 14.77 12.77 17.76
N ALA A 349 13.77 13.62 17.54
CA ALA A 349 13.67 14.87 18.27
C ALA A 349 13.21 14.49 19.68
N PHE A 350 14.14 14.19 20.53
CA PHE A 350 13.97 14.27 21.99
C PHE A 350 13.48 15.71 22.25
N ARG A 351 12.18 15.87 22.37
CA ARG A 351 11.58 17.13 22.79
C ARG A 351 12.08 17.37 24.20
N ARG A 352 13.16 18.15 24.33
CA ARG A 352 13.62 18.66 25.62
C ARG A 352 12.42 19.37 26.27
N PRO A 353 11.96 18.95 27.44
CA PRO A 353 11.02 19.75 28.21
C PRO A 353 11.83 20.91 28.82
N GLY A 354 11.70 22.07 28.25
CA GLY A 354 12.33 23.27 28.81
C GLY A 354 12.72 24.27 27.72
N GLY A 355 11.81 25.15 27.36
CA GLY A 355 12.10 26.31 26.52
C GLY A 355 10.82 27.12 26.33
N GLY A 356 10.66 28.16 27.15
CA GLY A 356 9.60 29.13 27.30
C GLY A 356 8.64 29.34 26.13
N ALA A 357 7.38 29.39 26.47
CA ALA A 357 6.33 29.93 25.62
C ALA A 357 6.71 31.35 25.15
N PRO A 358 6.58 31.68 23.84
CA PRO A 358 6.64 33.06 23.44
C PRO A 358 5.44 33.78 24.05
N ALA A 359 5.72 34.88 24.77
CA ALA A 359 4.72 35.77 25.34
C ALA A 359 3.73 36.19 24.25
N ALA A 360 2.45 35.91 24.48
CA ALA A 360 1.36 36.40 23.66
C ALA A 360 1.41 37.94 23.64
N GLY A 361 1.74 38.48 22.46
CA GLY A 361 1.67 39.92 22.21
C GLY A 361 0.24 40.39 22.43
N ARG A 362 0.07 41.27 23.39
CA ARG A 362 -1.15 42.03 23.66
C ARG A 362 -1.59 42.75 22.38
N ALA A 363 -2.67 42.30 21.77
CA ALA A 363 -3.38 43.07 20.77
C ALA A 363 -4.03 44.27 21.47
N VAL A 364 -3.52 45.48 21.14
CA VAL A 364 -4.13 46.75 21.50
C VAL A 364 -5.41 46.88 20.68
N VAL A 365 -6.54 46.75 21.39
CA VAL A 365 -7.85 47.12 20.83
C VAL A 365 -7.92 48.64 20.85
N GLN A 366 -7.77 49.27 19.67
CA GLN A 366 -8.14 50.65 19.46
C GLN A 366 -9.66 50.76 19.34
N GLY A 367 -10.28 51.44 20.30
CA GLY A 367 -11.69 51.77 20.32
C GLY A 367 -12.08 52.71 19.19
N SER A 368 -13.24 52.50 18.61
CA SER A 368 -13.93 53.44 17.75
C SER A 368 -15.18 53.95 18.51
N PRO A 369 -15.52 55.22 18.43
CA PRO A 369 -16.48 55.87 19.30
C PRO A 369 -17.92 55.67 18.88
N ALA A 370 -18.77 55.78 19.89
CA ALA A 370 -20.22 55.70 19.90
C ALA A 370 -20.93 56.63 18.94
N GLY A 371 -21.99 56.15 18.32
CA GLY A 371 -23.07 56.93 17.75
C GLY A 371 -24.39 56.44 18.30
N ALA A 372 -25.00 57.20 19.16
CA ALA A 372 -26.31 57.02 19.71
C ALA A 372 -27.37 57.48 18.71
N VAL A 373 -28.50 56.73 18.59
CA VAL A 373 -29.85 57.28 18.39
C VAL A 373 -30.90 56.29 18.92
N SER A 374 -31.65 56.78 19.78
CA SER A 374 -32.92 56.53 20.44
C SER A 374 -34.08 55.89 19.67
N GLY A 375 -34.92 55.17 20.42
CA GLY A 375 -36.36 55.37 20.45
C GLY A 375 -37.22 54.27 19.89
N GLY A 376 -38.14 53.75 20.70
CA GLY A 376 -39.39 53.20 20.19
C GLY A 376 -39.89 51.95 20.92
N THR A 377 -40.55 52.14 22.00
CA THR A 377 -41.64 51.50 22.74
C THR A 377 -42.65 50.62 21.94
N GLY A 378 -43.19 49.59 22.59
CA GLY A 378 -44.45 48.93 22.29
C GLY A 378 -44.38 47.43 22.57
N ALA A 379 -44.69 46.95 23.64
CA ALA A 379 -45.83 46.44 24.44
C ALA A 379 -46.66 45.36 23.74
N ASP A 380 -46.84 44.30 24.51
CA ASP A 380 -48.01 43.48 24.72
C ASP A 380 -48.23 42.15 23.96
N GLY A 381 -48.50 41.11 24.77
CA GLY A 381 -49.46 40.07 24.49
C GLY A 381 -48.99 38.61 24.56
N GLY A 382 -48.93 37.99 25.74
CA GLY A 382 -49.14 36.54 25.87
C GLY A 382 -50.62 36.25 26.11
N PRO A 383 -51.10 35.10 26.56
CA PRO A 383 -50.55 33.72 26.57
C PRO A 383 -51.62 32.65 26.16
N GLY A 384 -51.28 31.40 26.23
CA GLY A 384 -52.24 30.27 26.28
C GLY A 384 -51.93 29.22 25.21
N GLY A 385 -51.85 27.96 25.43
CA GLY A 385 -52.33 27.09 26.45
C GLY A 385 -52.55 25.70 25.84
N ALA A 386 -52.24 24.71 26.65
CA ALA A 386 -52.83 23.38 26.64
C ALA A 386 -52.29 22.26 25.71
N ARG A 387 -51.61 21.29 26.34
CA ARG A 387 -51.70 19.82 26.10
C ARG A 387 -53.09 19.31 26.49
N PRO A 388 -53.53 17.99 26.35
CA PRO A 388 -52.83 16.74 26.09
C PRO A 388 -53.67 15.68 25.29
N GLY A 389 -53.15 14.47 25.16
CA GLY A 389 -53.95 13.23 24.87
C GLY A 389 -53.11 12.27 24.00
N ALA A 390 -52.49 11.25 24.40
CA ALA A 390 -52.80 9.96 25.04
C ALA A 390 -53.59 8.99 24.17
N SER A 391 -53.04 7.83 23.94
CA SER A 391 -53.45 6.41 23.92
C SER A 391 -53.00 5.71 22.63
N ALA A 392 -52.11 4.70 22.74
CA ALA A 392 -52.40 3.29 23.00
C ALA A 392 -53.15 2.63 21.83
N ASP A 393 -52.52 1.72 21.09
CA ASP A 393 -52.82 0.29 21.17
C ASP A 393 -51.90 -0.57 20.24
N ARG A 394 -51.44 -1.66 20.76
CA ARG A 394 -51.02 -2.89 20.09
C ARG A 394 -52.28 -3.77 19.98
N PRO A 395 -52.32 -4.99 19.35
CA PRO A 395 -51.26 -5.81 18.74
C PRO A 395 -51.71 -6.59 17.47
N GLY A 396 -50.83 -7.43 16.97
CA GLY A 396 -51.17 -8.76 16.42
C GLY A 396 -51.03 -8.96 14.91
N ALA A 397 -50.08 -9.70 14.50
CA ALA A 397 -49.94 -11.02 13.91
C ALA A 397 -48.58 -11.17 13.24
#